data_410327c35a2cceeab41d1a3cd9e16a9c
#
_entry.id   410327c35a2cceeab41d1a3cd9e16a9c
#
_cell.length_a   1.000
_cell.length_b   1.000
_cell.length_c   1.000
_cell.angle_alpha   90.00
_cell.angle_beta   90.00
_cell.angle_gamma   90.00
#
_symmetry.space_group_name_H-M   'P 1'
#
loop_
_entity.id
_entity.type
_entity.pdbx_description
1 polymer ?
#
loop_
_entity_poly.entity_id
_entity_poly.type
_entity_poly.pdbx_seq_one_letter_code
_entity_poly.pdbx_strand_id
1 'polypeptide(L)'
;MRFGLLERIQSAEALNREELAEYRNALKRLDAICYHASKKNVAVFIDAEESWIQDSIDHLVWLMMKRYNKQRVVVYNTFQMYRHDRLQFLQESYEFANSKGFVLGAKLVRGAYMEKERKRAEEKGYPSPIQPNKQATDKDYDAAVLFCLQHLENIALFVGTHNEQSCMKA
;
A
#
# COMPACT_ATOMS: atom_id res chain seq x y z
N MET A 1 -13.11 8.25 7.65
CA MET A 1 -12.22 9.43 7.46
C MET A 1 -12.48 9.97 6.08
N ARG A 2 -12.60 11.29 5.94
CA ARG A 2 -12.86 11.95 4.64
C ARG A 2 -11.60 11.90 3.77
N PHE A 3 -11.74 11.66 2.45
CA PHE A 3 -10.62 11.66 1.50
C PHE A 3 -9.82 12.97 1.53
N GLY A 4 -10.49 14.13 1.56
CA GLY A 4 -9.81 15.42 1.65
C GLY A 4 -8.92 15.59 2.90
N LEU A 5 -9.21 14.89 4.00
CA LEU A 5 -8.35 14.89 5.17
C LEU A 5 -7.05 14.12 4.94
N LEU A 6 -7.12 12.97 4.24
CA LEU A 6 -5.92 12.20 3.88
C LEU A 6 -5.02 12.97 2.90
N GLU A 7 -5.61 13.65 1.92
CA GLU A 7 -4.87 14.49 0.98
C GLU A 7 -4.13 15.63 1.71
N ARG A 8 -4.77 16.30 2.66
CA ARG A 8 -4.14 17.35 3.47
C ARG A 8 -3.01 16.81 4.37
N ILE A 9 -3.20 15.61 4.93
CA ILE A 9 -2.15 14.95 5.72
C ILE A 9 -0.94 14.64 4.83
N GLN A 10 -1.18 14.12 3.62
CA GLN A 10 -0.12 13.81 2.66
C GLN A 10 0.62 15.07 2.22
N SER A 11 -0.08 16.19 2.03
CA SER A 11 0.51 17.50 1.71
C SER A 11 1.16 18.21 2.91
N ALA A 12 1.25 17.56 4.06
CA ALA A 12 1.78 18.12 5.30
C ALA A 12 1.10 19.42 5.75
N GLU A 13 -0.16 19.61 5.40
CA GLU A 13 -0.94 20.78 5.82
C GLU A 13 -1.31 20.70 7.30
N ALA A 14 -1.33 21.86 7.97
CA ALA A 14 -1.75 21.94 9.36
C ALA A 14 -3.22 21.53 9.53
N LEU A 15 -3.48 20.59 10.42
CA LEU A 15 -4.82 20.12 10.75
C LEU A 15 -5.40 20.93 11.91
N ASN A 16 -6.68 21.28 11.81
CA ASN A 16 -7.40 21.85 12.94
C ASN A 16 -7.76 20.79 14.01
N ARG A 17 -8.31 21.23 15.12
CA ARG A 17 -8.64 20.35 16.27
C ARG A 17 -9.63 19.24 15.91
N GLU A 18 -10.62 19.54 15.08
CA GLU A 18 -11.65 18.58 14.67
C GLU A 18 -11.06 17.53 13.71
N GLU A 19 -10.24 17.95 12.77
CA GLU A 19 -9.54 17.07 11.83
C GLU A 19 -8.56 16.13 12.53
N LEU A 20 -7.83 16.65 13.52
CA LEU A 20 -6.98 15.81 14.37
C LEU A 20 -7.79 14.77 15.16
N ALA A 21 -8.98 15.16 15.66
CA ALA A 21 -9.87 14.22 16.34
C ALA A 21 -10.41 13.16 15.36
N GLU A 22 -10.79 13.55 14.14
CA GLU A 22 -11.24 12.61 13.10
C GLU A 22 -10.14 11.61 12.73
N TYR A 23 -8.90 12.09 12.51
CA TYR A 23 -7.74 11.24 12.22
C TYR A 23 -7.47 10.25 13.36
N ARG A 24 -7.42 10.73 14.61
CA ARG A 24 -7.22 9.86 15.79
C ARG A 24 -8.31 8.81 15.93
N ASN A 25 -9.56 9.16 15.65
CA ASN A 25 -10.68 8.21 15.69
C ASN A 25 -10.61 7.18 14.57
N ALA A 26 -10.16 7.56 13.37
CA ALA A 26 -9.92 6.62 12.28
C ALA A 26 -8.79 5.65 12.63
N LEU A 27 -7.67 6.14 13.17
CA LEU A 27 -6.56 5.32 13.63
C LEU A 27 -6.99 4.31 14.71
N LYS A 28 -7.80 4.75 15.69
CA LYS A 28 -8.34 3.86 16.74
C LYS A 28 -9.22 2.75 16.15
N ARG A 29 -10.07 3.05 15.17
CA ARG A 29 -10.92 2.05 14.51
C ARG A 29 -10.08 1.05 13.72
N LEU A 30 -9.09 1.52 12.97
CA LEU A 30 -8.16 0.67 12.22
C LEU A 30 -7.40 -0.25 13.17
N ASP A 31 -6.86 0.29 14.26
CA ASP A 31 -6.16 -0.47 15.29
C ASP A 31 -7.05 -1.54 15.92
N ALA A 32 -8.30 -1.22 16.23
CA ALA A 32 -9.26 -2.17 16.79
C ALA A 32 -9.55 -3.34 15.80
N ILE A 33 -9.71 -3.04 14.51
CA ILE A 33 -9.91 -4.06 13.47
C ILE A 33 -8.68 -4.98 13.42
N CYS A 34 -7.47 -4.42 13.31
CA CYS A 34 -6.23 -5.20 13.25
C CYS A 34 -5.99 -6.01 14.53
N TYR A 35 -6.34 -5.45 15.71
CA TYR A 35 -6.27 -6.15 16.98
C TYR A 35 -7.17 -7.38 17.00
N HIS A 36 -8.46 -7.24 16.66
CA HIS A 36 -9.38 -8.36 16.64
C HIS A 36 -9.02 -9.41 15.60
N ALA A 37 -8.56 -8.99 14.41
CA ALA A 37 -8.05 -9.87 13.37
C ALA A 37 -6.83 -10.67 13.87
N SER A 38 -5.90 -10.02 14.56
CA SER A 38 -4.72 -10.69 15.12
C SER A 38 -5.08 -11.76 16.15
N LYS A 39 -6.10 -11.51 16.99
CA LYS A 39 -6.60 -12.48 17.98
C LYS A 39 -7.32 -13.67 17.35
N LYS A 40 -7.92 -13.47 16.18
CA LYS A 40 -8.68 -14.52 15.46
C LYS A 40 -7.89 -15.18 14.35
N ASN A 41 -6.63 -14.79 14.14
CA ASN A 41 -5.77 -15.28 13.05
C ASN A 41 -6.38 -15.06 11.66
N VAL A 42 -6.96 -13.88 11.44
CA VAL A 42 -7.56 -13.47 10.16
C VAL A 42 -6.69 -12.39 9.53
N ALA A 43 -6.39 -12.52 8.25
CA ALA A 43 -5.66 -11.49 7.51
C ALA A 43 -6.55 -10.28 7.22
N VAL A 44 -5.96 -9.08 7.31
CA VAL A 44 -6.57 -7.81 6.94
C VAL A 44 -5.81 -7.22 5.75
N PHE A 45 -6.49 -7.04 4.64
CA PHE A 45 -5.96 -6.35 3.47
C PHE A 45 -6.42 -4.90 3.50
N ILE A 46 -5.47 -3.97 3.47
CA ILE A 46 -5.75 -2.54 3.32
C ILE A 46 -5.51 -2.20 1.86
N ASP A 47 -6.61 -1.92 1.16
CA ASP A 47 -6.55 -1.64 -0.27
C ASP A 47 -5.94 -0.27 -0.54
N ALA A 48 -5.22 -0.20 -1.66
CA ALA A 48 -4.65 1.04 -2.16
C ALA A 48 -5.72 1.86 -2.88
N GLU A 49 -5.56 3.15 -2.82
CA GLU A 49 -6.46 4.15 -3.41
C GLU A 49 -5.66 5.08 -4.35
N GLU A 50 -6.17 6.27 -4.60
CA GLU A 50 -5.53 7.24 -5.47
C GLU A 50 -4.22 7.80 -4.89
N SER A 51 -3.29 8.14 -5.78
CA SER A 51 -1.93 8.56 -5.42
C SER A 51 -1.87 9.73 -4.44
N TRP A 52 -2.81 10.67 -4.51
CA TRP A 52 -2.82 11.86 -3.65
C TRP A 52 -3.29 11.64 -2.21
N ILE A 53 -3.69 10.40 -1.87
CA ILE A 53 -4.00 9.98 -0.49
C ILE A 53 -3.22 8.73 -0.08
N GLN A 54 -2.51 8.09 -1.04
CA GLN A 54 -1.90 6.79 -0.83
C GLN A 54 -0.78 6.81 0.22
N ASP A 55 0.05 7.85 0.25
CA ASP A 55 1.15 7.91 1.22
C ASP A 55 0.63 8.01 2.66
N SER A 56 -0.51 8.69 2.86
CA SER A 56 -1.20 8.71 4.14
C SER A 56 -1.74 7.33 4.54
N ILE A 57 -2.24 6.55 3.57
CA ILE A 57 -2.69 5.17 3.78
C ILE A 57 -1.48 4.29 4.11
N ASP A 58 -0.42 4.34 3.32
CA ASP A 58 0.81 3.57 3.51
C ASP A 58 1.40 3.79 4.91
N HIS A 59 1.41 5.03 5.39
CA HIS A 59 1.86 5.37 6.74
C HIS A 59 1.01 4.67 7.82
N LEU A 60 -0.31 4.71 7.70
CA LEU A 60 -1.22 4.02 8.64
C LEU A 60 -1.01 2.51 8.62
N VAL A 61 -0.80 1.92 7.44
CA VAL A 61 -0.55 0.50 7.28
C VAL A 61 0.77 0.10 7.94
N TRP A 62 1.84 0.87 7.76
CA TRP A 62 3.12 0.63 8.42
C TRP A 62 3.01 0.64 9.95
N LEU A 63 2.21 1.56 10.52
CA LEU A 63 1.94 1.58 11.96
C LEU A 63 1.28 0.28 12.42
N MET A 64 0.31 -0.23 11.66
CA MET A 64 -0.40 -1.47 11.97
C MET A 64 0.50 -2.69 11.79
N MET A 65 1.27 -2.78 10.71
CA MET A 65 2.23 -3.87 10.49
C MET A 65 3.29 -3.92 11.61
N LYS A 66 3.89 -2.78 11.94
CA LYS A 66 4.88 -2.69 13.04
C LYS A 66 4.31 -3.21 14.35
N ARG A 67 3.01 -3.06 14.59
CA ARG A 67 2.34 -3.51 15.80
C ARG A 67 1.94 -4.98 15.76
N TYR A 68 1.42 -5.46 14.64
CA TYR A 68 0.74 -6.75 14.55
C TYR A 68 1.49 -7.82 13.75
N ASN A 69 2.43 -7.46 12.85
CA ASN A 69 3.17 -8.42 12.01
C ASN A 69 4.51 -8.85 12.64
N LYS A 70 4.52 -9.24 13.93
CA LYS A 70 5.77 -9.61 14.64
C LYS A 70 6.15 -11.06 14.48
N GLN A 71 5.22 -11.97 14.69
CA GLN A 71 5.44 -13.42 14.64
C GLN A 71 4.78 -14.04 13.40
N ARG A 72 3.73 -13.40 12.91
CA ARG A 72 2.96 -13.80 11.74
C ARG A 72 2.39 -12.55 11.08
N VAL A 73 2.04 -12.66 9.81
CA VAL A 73 1.45 -11.55 9.09
C VAL A 73 -0.06 -11.53 9.27
N VAL A 74 -0.55 -10.40 9.74
CA VAL A 74 -1.99 -10.10 9.91
C VAL A 74 -2.40 -8.98 8.96
N VAL A 75 -1.57 -7.96 8.79
CA VAL A 75 -1.89 -6.76 8.00
C VAL A 75 -1.08 -6.78 6.71
N TYR A 76 -1.77 -6.56 5.60
CA TYR A 76 -1.19 -6.46 4.27
C TYR A 76 -1.44 -5.07 3.69
N ASN A 77 -0.40 -4.46 3.12
CA ASN A 77 -0.51 -3.29 2.26
C ASN A 77 -0.75 -3.71 0.82
N THR A 78 -1.40 -2.87 0.04
CA THR A 78 -1.65 -3.10 -1.38
C THR A 78 -0.75 -2.18 -2.22
N PHE A 79 0.07 -2.79 -3.09
CA PHE A 79 1.00 -2.10 -3.98
C PHE A 79 0.45 -2.14 -5.42
N GLN A 80 0.17 -0.96 -5.98
CA GLN A 80 -0.39 -0.79 -7.33
C GLN A 80 0.73 -0.58 -8.35
N MET A 81 1.18 -1.65 -9.02
CA MET A 81 2.36 -1.65 -9.89
C MET A 81 2.18 -0.89 -11.22
N TYR A 82 0.98 -0.36 -11.49
CA TYR A 82 0.76 0.58 -12.59
C TYR A 82 1.35 1.98 -12.34
N ARG A 83 1.77 2.28 -11.09
CA ARG A 83 2.53 3.49 -10.75
C ARG A 83 4.03 3.20 -10.86
N HIS A 84 4.77 4.12 -11.48
CA HIS A 84 6.20 3.97 -11.72
C HIS A 84 7.08 4.00 -10.44
N ASP A 85 6.54 4.44 -9.30
CA ASP A 85 7.25 4.56 -8.02
C ASP A 85 7.05 3.34 -7.09
N ARG A 86 6.10 2.43 -7.39
CA ARG A 86 5.69 1.40 -6.42
C ARG A 86 6.65 0.23 -6.27
N LEU A 87 7.41 -0.12 -7.29
CA LEU A 87 8.45 -1.14 -7.16
C LEU A 87 9.55 -0.69 -6.18
N GLN A 88 10.02 0.55 -6.32
CA GLN A 88 10.98 1.14 -5.39
C GLN A 88 10.38 1.22 -3.97
N PHE A 89 9.15 1.69 -3.83
CA PHE A 89 8.47 1.79 -2.54
C PHE A 89 8.28 0.42 -1.87
N LEU A 90 8.06 -0.66 -2.62
CA LEU A 90 8.02 -2.03 -2.10
C LEU A 90 9.37 -2.42 -1.49
N GLN A 91 10.48 -2.12 -2.17
CA GLN A 91 11.84 -2.40 -1.70
C GLN A 91 12.16 -1.59 -0.44
N GLU A 92 11.85 -0.29 -0.43
CA GLU A 92 12.01 0.58 0.74
C GLU A 92 11.14 0.10 1.93
N SER A 93 9.92 -0.37 1.64
CA SER A 93 9.02 -0.95 2.67
C SER A 93 9.60 -2.22 3.29
N TYR A 94 10.25 -3.06 2.50
CA TYR A 94 10.96 -4.25 2.96
C TYR A 94 12.13 -3.88 3.88
N GLU A 95 12.99 -2.95 3.45
CA GLU A 95 14.11 -2.47 4.26
C GLU A 95 13.63 -1.85 5.58
N PHE A 96 12.57 -1.05 5.52
CA PHE A 96 11.96 -0.47 6.70
C PHE A 96 11.43 -1.55 7.65
N ALA A 97 10.71 -2.55 7.13
CA ALA A 97 10.20 -3.68 7.91
C ALA A 97 11.33 -4.42 8.64
N ASN A 98 12.42 -4.74 7.93
CA ASN A 98 13.60 -5.37 8.51
C ASN A 98 14.23 -4.51 9.61
N SER A 99 14.40 -3.20 9.36
CA SER A 99 14.99 -2.27 10.34
C SER A 99 14.15 -2.14 11.62
N LYS A 100 12.84 -2.39 11.54
CA LYS A 100 11.88 -2.29 12.67
C LYS A 100 11.46 -3.65 13.23
N GLY A 101 11.97 -4.75 12.66
CA GLY A 101 11.73 -6.11 13.13
C GLY A 101 10.26 -6.52 13.03
N PHE A 102 9.66 -6.40 11.84
CA PHE A 102 8.35 -6.95 11.51
C PHE A 102 8.33 -7.53 10.09
N VAL A 103 7.40 -8.43 9.81
CA VAL A 103 7.23 -9.05 8.49
C VAL A 103 6.36 -8.17 7.61
N LEU A 104 6.80 -7.88 6.39
CA LEU A 104 6.03 -7.12 5.42
C LEU A 104 4.89 -7.97 4.84
N GLY A 105 3.64 -7.53 4.97
CA GLY A 105 2.52 -8.09 4.23
C GLY A 105 2.31 -7.34 2.93
N ALA A 106 2.57 -7.96 1.79
CA ALA A 106 2.48 -7.33 0.48
C ALA A 106 1.41 -7.98 -0.40
N LYS A 107 0.36 -7.22 -0.72
CA LYS A 107 -0.61 -7.56 -1.77
C LYS A 107 -0.22 -6.79 -3.03
N LEU A 108 0.14 -7.52 -4.09
CA LEU A 108 0.51 -6.93 -5.38
C LEU A 108 -0.69 -6.91 -6.31
N VAL A 109 -0.99 -5.75 -6.88
CA VAL A 109 -2.03 -5.54 -7.90
C VAL A 109 -1.48 -4.65 -9.02
N ARG A 110 -2.13 -4.63 -10.19
CA ARG A 110 -1.76 -3.68 -11.23
C ARG A 110 -2.25 -2.28 -10.92
N GLY A 111 -3.50 -2.13 -10.52
CA GLY A 111 -4.13 -0.87 -10.12
C GLY A 111 -5.49 -0.67 -10.78
N ALA A 112 -6.31 0.22 -10.20
CA ALA A 112 -7.71 0.40 -10.58
C ALA A 112 -8.08 1.83 -11.03
N TYR A 113 -7.22 2.83 -10.82
CA TYR A 113 -7.59 4.25 -10.97
C TYR A 113 -6.86 4.97 -12.11
N MET A 114 -6.34 4.24 -13.10
CA MET A 114 -5.45 4.76 -14.15
C MET A 114 -6.01 6.01 -14.86
N GLU A 115 -7.25 5.98 -15.29
CA GLU A 115 -7.88 7.10 -16.00
C GLU A 115 -8.07 8.31 -15.09
N LYS A 116 -8.49 8.08 -13.86
CA LYS A 116 -8.68 9.13 -12.85
C LYS A 116 -7.34 9.80 -12.49
N GLU A 117 -6.27 9.03 -12.36
CA GLU A 117 -4.92 9.52 -12.11
C GLU A 117 -4.40 10.38 -13.27
N ARG A 118 -4.54 9.91 -14.51
CA ARG A 118 -4.10 10.64 -15.70
C ARG A 118 -4.86 11.95 -15.87
N LYS A 119 -6.20 11.89 -15.73
CA LYS A 119 -7.06 13.07 -15.81
C LYS A 119 -6.66 14.12 -14.76
N ARG A 120 -6.48 13.71 -13.49
CA ARG A 120 -6.07 14.63 -12.42
C ARG A 120 -4.69 15.23 -12.70
N ALA A 121 -3.74 14.44 -13.19
CA ALA A 121 -2.41 14.93 -13.53
C ALA A 121 -2.47 16.01 -14.61
N GLU A 122 -3.28 15.81 -15.65
CA GLU A 122 -3.53 16.80 -16.71
C GLU A 122 -4.20 18.06 -16.14
N GLU A 123 -5.28 17.92 -15.38
CA GLU A 123 -6.01 19.05 -14.78
C GLU A 123 -5.17 19.89 -13.82
N LYS A 124 -4.22 19.26 -13.12
CA LYS A 124 -3.37 19.92 -12.11
C LYS A 124 -1.97 20.29 -12.63
N GLY A 125 -1.61 19.87 -13.84
CA GLY A 125 -0.35 20.21 -14.48
C GLY A 125 0.89 19.53 -13.89
N TYR A 126 0.76 18.29 -13.35
CA TYR A 126 1.90 17.52 -12.88
C TYR A 126 2.09 16.23 -13.69
N PRO A 127 3.31 15.63 -13.71
CA PRO A 127 3.55 14.36 -14.40
C PRO A 127 2.66 13.23 -13.87
N SER A 128 2.02 12.49 -14.78
CA SER A 128 1.20 11.34 -14.37
C SER A 128 2.03 10.31 -13.60
N PRO A 129 1.57 9.80 -12.46
CA PRO A 129 2.26 8.75 -11.71
C PRO A 129 2.16 7.37 -12.37
N ILE A 130 1.37 7.26 -13.44
CA ILE A 130 1.04 5.98 -14.09
C ILE A 130 2.08 5.63 -15.14
N GLN A 131 2.47 4.36 -15.20
CA GLN A 131 3.33 3.78 -16.22
C GLN A 131 2.84 4.14 -17.65
N PRO A 132 3.75 4.31 -18.62
CA PRO A 132 3.40 4.77 -19.96
C PRO A 132 2.49 3.78 -20.70
N ASN A 133 2.58 2.50 -20.40
CA ASN A 133 1.82 1.45 -21.06
C ASN A 133 1.67 0.19 -20.19
N LYS A 134 0.86 -0.76 -20.68
CA LYS A 134 0.60 -2.03 -20.00
C LYS A 134 1.88 -2.87 -19.84
N GLN A 135 2.76 -2.88 -20.82
CA GLN A 135 4.00 -3.67 -20.77
C GLN A 135 4.92 -3.20 -19.64
N ALA A 136 5.03 -1.89 -19.41
CA ALA A 136 5.80 -1.34 -18.29
C ALA A 136 5.17 -1.75 -16.94
N THR A 137 3.84 -1.69 -16.84
CA THR A 137 3.11 -2.18 -15.65
C THR A 137 3.35 -3.68 -15.41
N ASP A 138 3.27 -4.50 -16.47
CA ASP A 138 3.50 -5.95 -16.37
C ASP A 138 4.94 -6.26 -15.94
N LYS A 139 5.91 -5.52 -16.48
CA LYS A 139 7.33 -5.65 -16.10
C LYS A 139 7.55 -5.37 -14.60
N ASP A 140 7.02 -4.26 -14.10
CA ASP A 140 7.19 -3.90 -12.70
C ASP A 140 6.40 -4.84 -11.79
N TYR A 141 5.23 -5.31 -12.20
CA TYR A 141 4.47 -6.32 -11.49
C TYR A 141 5.25 -7.63 -11.33
N ASP A 142 5.79 -8.14 -12.44
CA ASP A 142 6.57 -9.38 -12.43
C ASP A 142 7.88 -9.22 -11.62
N ALA A 143 8.54 -8.06 -11.71
CA ALA A 143 9.72 -7.75 -10.91
C ALA A 143 9.37 -7.70 -9.40
N ALA A 144 8.22 -7.13 -9.02
CA ALA A 144 7.74 -7.11 -7.65
C ALA A 144 7.44 -8.52 -7.11
N VAL A 145 6.81 -9.38 -7.94
CA VAL A 145 6.57 -10.80 -7.58
C VAL A 145 7.90 -11.49 -7.31
N LEU A 146 8.87 -11.39 -8.23
CA LEU A 146 10.19 -12.01 -8.08
C LEU A 146 10.93 -11.50 -6.86
N PHE A 147 10.88 -10.18 -6.60
CA PHE A 147 11.47 -9.59 -5.39
C PHE A 147 10.87 -10.18 -4.12
N CYS A 148 9.53 -10.28 -4.05
CA CYS A 148 8.88 -10.87 -2.88
C CYS A 148 9.23 -12.35 -2.70
N LEU A 149 9.31 -13.13 -3.79
CA LEU A 149 9.69 -14.56 -3.74
C LEU A 149 11.12 -14.77 -3.25
N GLN A 150 12.03 -13.84 -3.54
CA GLN A 150 13.41 -13.88 -3.05
C GLN A 150 13.54 -13.54 -1.57
N HIS A 151 12.49 -13.02 -0.93
CA HIS A 151 12.50 -12.52 0.45
C HIS A 151 11.34 -13.07 1.29
N LEU A 152 10.89 -14.30 0.99
CA LEU A 152 9.74 -14.93 1.70
C LEU A 152 9.97 -15.13 3.20
N GLU A 153 11.23 -15.09 3.66
CA GLU A 153 11.56 -15.14 5.08
C GLU A 153 11.03 -13.92 5.84
N ASN A 154 10.89 -12.75 5.16
CA ASN A 154 10.46 -11.47 5.75
C ASN A 154 9.32 -10.77 5.00
N ILE A 155 8.81 -11.39 3.92
CA ILE A 155 7.63 -10.91 3.17
C ILE A 155 6.58 -12.02 3.09
N ALA A 156 5.35 -11.69 3.46
CA ALA A 156 4.19 -12.50 3.11
C ALA A 156 3.52 -11.91 1.85
N LEU A 157 3.57 -12.67 0.77
CA LEU A 157 3.09 -12.26 -0.55
C LEU A 157 1.63 -12.69 -0.78
N PHE A 158 0.83 -11.77 -1.30
CA PHE A 158 -0.47 -12.04 -1.91
C PHE A 158 -0.49 -11.53 -3.36
N VAL A 159 -0.69 -12.45 -4.32
CA VAL A 159 -0.67 -12.17 -5.76
C VAL A 159 -2.08 -11.86 -6.24
N GLY A 160 -2.39 -10.57 -6.42
CA GLY A 160 -3.70 -10.08 -6.89
C GLY A 160 -3.73 -9.87 -8.40
N THR A 161 -3.85 -10.95 -9.17
CA THR A 161 -3.85 -10.88 -10.65
C THR A 161 -4.72 -11.96 -11.28
N HIS A 162 -5.25 -11.66 -12.49
CA HIS A 162 -5.86 -12.61 -13.42
C HIS A 162 -4.98 -12.87 -14.65
N ASN A 163 -3.76 -12.30 -14.69
CA ASN A 163 -2.83 -12.51 -15.79
C ASN A 163 -2.17 -13.89 -15.65
N GLU A 164 -2.45 -14.79 -16.59
CA GLU A 164 -1.96 -16.17 -16.59
C GLU A 164 -0.43 -16.25 -16.52
N GLN A 165 0.26 -15.43 -17.32
CA GLN A 165 1.73 -15.41 -17.34
C GLN A 165 2.32 -15.00 -15.99
N SER A 166 1.72 -14.01 -15.31
CA SER A 166 2.16 -13.60 -13.97
C SER A 166 1.81 -14.65 -12.89
N CYS A 167 0.68 -15.36 -13.04
CA CYS A 167 0.35 -16.48 -12.16
C CYS A 167 1.34 -17.65 -12.29
N MET A 168 1.85 -17.90 -13.50
CA MET A 168 2.85 -18.96 -13.74
C MET A 168 4.25 -18.62 -13.21
N LYS A 169 4.52 -17.36 -12.89
CA LYS A 169 5.78 -16.91 -12.28
C LYS A 169 5.76 -16.89 -10.76
N ALA A 170 4.57 -16.84 -10.17
CA ALA A 170 4.36 -16.85 -8.73
C ALA A 170 4.29 -18.28 -8.16
#